data_44752d023e9397b289cd2f0a0c928a97
#
_entry.id   44752d023e9397b289cd2f0a0c928a97
#
_cell.length_a   1.000
_cell.length_b   1.000
_cell.length_c   1.000
_cell.angle_alpha   90.00
_cell.angle_beta   90.00
_cell.angle_gamma   90.00
#
_symmetry.space_group_name_H-M   'P 1'
#
loop_
_entity.id
_entity.type
_entity.pdbx_description
1 polymer ?
#
loop_
_entity_poly.entity_id
_entity_poly.type
_entity_poly.pdbx_seq_one_letter_code
_entity_poly.pdbx_strand_id
1 'polypeptide(L)'
;MAVSEQQQARQRDSRPRKALTIGAVCKILQNEFDDISISKIRYLEDQKLLTPRRTQGGYRLYSQSDVERLRTILRLQRDEFLPLRVIRQELAAGGDIDLGGGGNADRRPPTGAVRRAILVNTSSAYLTLEEVIEETGARSELIAELENFGIVQPEKRDGKVAYDETDREIVRAANELSRVGVGARNLRVFRSSADREANLLEALLGPSLRSRNPERRKEALESLESLAATVSHLKHLLLVRDLRRLAGD
;
A
#
# COMPACT_ATOMS: atom_id res chain seq x y z
N MET A 1 20.23 35.07 -36.98
CA MET A 1 19.35 35.62 -35.93
C MET A 1 18.45 34.55 -35.24
N ALA A 2 18.84 33.27 -35.23
CA ALA A 2 18.00 32.19 -34.62
C ALA A 2 18.56 31.56 -33.32
N VAL A 3 19.70 32.09 -32.80
CA VAL A 3 20.36 31.49 -31.59
C VAL A 3 19.94 32.22 -30.30
N SER A 4 19.35 33.42 -30.40
CA SER A 4 18.97 34.18 -29.20
C SER A 4 17.63 33.81 -28.58
N GLU A 5 16.70 33.23 -29.35
CA GLU A 5 15.36 32.85 -28.82
C GLU A 5 15.39 31.58 -27.99
N GLN A 6 16.27 30.63 -28.32
CA GLN A 6 16.40 29.39 -27.54
C GLN A 6 17.11 29.59 -26.19
N GLN A 7 17.94 30.60 -26.04
CA GLN A 7 18.55 30.95 -24.75
C GLN A 7 17.60 31.71 -23.82
N GLN A 8 16.67 32.47 -24.36
CA GLN A 8 15.63 33.18 -23.57
C GLN A 8 14.53 32.25 -23.07
N ALA A 9 14.24 31.16 -23.76
CA ALA A 9 13.27 30.13 -23.30
C ALA A 9 13.79 29.34 -22.11
N ARG A 10 15.10 29.10 -21.97
CA ARG A 10 15.72 28.41 -20.83
C ARG A 10 15.84 29.27 -19.55
N GLN A 11 15.71 30.54 -19.63
CA GLN A 11 15.78 31.48 -18.48
C GLN A 11 14.43 31.80 -17.83
N ARG A 12 13.30 31.33 -18.39
CA ARG A 12 11.96 31.60 -17.85
C ARG A 12 11.50 30.65 -16.74
N ASP A 13 12.25 29.56 -16.41
CA ASP A 13 11.85 28.59 -15.40
C ASP A 13 12.58 28.73 -14.05
N SER A 14 13.29 29.84 -13.82
CA SER A 14 13.95 30.15 -12.55
C SER A 14 13.22 31.19 -11.70
N ARG A 15 11.89 31.11 -11.59
CA ARG A 15 11.21 31.78 -10.48
C ARG A 15 11.62 31.08 -9.19
N PRO A 16 12.12 31.81 -8.15
CA PRO A 16 12.44 31.17 -6.89
C PRO A 16 11.16 30.52 -6.36
N ARG A 17 11.09 29.16 -6.43
CA ARG A 17 9.98 28.37 -5.88
C ARG A 17 9.87 28.75 -4.41
N LYS A 18 8.75 29.34 -4.02
CA LYS A 18 8.51 29.93 -2.71
C LYS A 18 8.78 28.88 -1.63
N ALA A 19 9.84 29.04 -0.87
CA ALA A 19 10.18 28.14 0.21
C ALA A 19 9.11 28.25 1.31
N LEU A 20 8.66 27.10 1.80
CA LEU A 20 7.58 26.98 2.76
C LEU A 20 8.13 26.70 4.18
N THR A 21 7.50 27.28 5.19
CA THR A 21 7.77 26.95 6.59
C THR A 21 7.04 25.62 6.94
N ILE A 22 7.48 24.94 8.00
CA ILE A 22 6.84 23.70 8.46
C ILE A 22 5.34 23.87 8.77
N GLY A 23 4.95 25.04 9.31
CA GLY A 23 3.55 25.34 9.58
C GLY A 23 2.72 25.52 8.30
N ALA A 24 3.31 26.10 7.23
CA ALA A 24 2.65 26.21 5.94
C ALA A 24 2.49 24.84 5.27
N VAL A 25 3.51 23.98 5.35
CA VAL A 25 3.45 22.60 4.85
C VAL A 25 2.37 21.80 5.58
N CYS A 26 2.33 21.90 6.91
CA CYS A 26 1.31 21.24 7.72
C CYS A 26 -0.10 21.65 7.30
N LYS A 27 -0.37 22.95 7.12
CA LYS A 27 -1.68 23.46 6.66
C LYS A 27 -2.06 22.95 5.27
N ILE A 28 -1.11 22.89 4.33
CA ILE A 28 -1.36 22.36 2.99
C ILE A 28 -1.77 20.89 3.04
N LEU A 29 -1.09 20.10 3.87
CA LEU A 29 -1.33 18.65 3.97
C LEU A 29 -2.54 18.30 4.85
N GLN A 30 -2.97 19.16 5.76
CA GLN A 30 -4.16 18.95 6.60
C GLN A 30 -5.45 18.75 5.79
N ASN A 31 -5.53 19.32 4.58
CA ASN A 31 -6.68 19.12 3.69
C ASN A 31 -6.81 17.69 3.14
N GLU A 32 -5.73 16.92 3.18
CA GLU A 32 -5.69 15.54 2.67
C GLU A 32 -5.44 14.50 3.78
N PHE A 33 -4.88 14.95 4.92
CA PHE A 33 -4.45 14.08 6.02
C PHE A 33 -4.79 14.72 7.36
N ASP A 34 -5.89 14.30 7.98
CA ASP A 34 -6.41 14.89 9.21
C ASP A 34 -5.45 14.72 10.42
N ASP A 35 -4.64 13.67 10.41
CA ASP A 35 -3.70 13.31 11.47
C ASP A 35 -2.31 13.97 11.33
N ILE A 36 -2.09 14.81 10.30
CA ILE A 36 -0.80 15.47 10.11
C ILE A 36 -0.56 16.54 11.18
N SER A 37 0.64 16.53 11.72
CA SER A 37 1.09 17.50 12.71
C SER A 37 2.54 17.92 12.44
N ILE A 38 2.94 19.06 13.01
CA ILE A 38 4.33 19.53 12.94
C ILE A 38 5.28 18.47 13.55
N SER A 39 4.87 17.80 14.61
CA SER A 39 5.63 16.71 15.23
C SER A 39 5.80 15.53 14.29
N LYS A 40 4.77 15.14 13.57
CA LYS A 40 4.84 14.06 12.57
C LYS A 40 5.79 14.42 11.42
N ILE A 41 5.77 15.66 10.93
CA ILE A 41 6.71 16.11 9.88
C ILE A 41 8.16 16.06 10.37
N ARG A 42 8.43 16.51 11.60
CA ARG A 42 9.77 16.42 12.22
C ARG A 42 10.22 14.97 12.39
N TYR A 43 9.33 14.11 12.85
CA TYR A 43 9.62 12.69 12.98
C TYR A 43 10.00 12.05 11.63
N LEU A 44 9.31 12.39 10.54
CA LEU A 44 9.65 11.92 9.19
C LEU A 44 11.02 12.45 8.70
N GLU A 45 11.40 13.68 9.09
CA GLU A 45 12.75 14.23 8.87
C GLU A 45 13.81 13.43 9.67
N ASP A 46 13.57 13.19 10.96
CA ASP A 46 14.48 12.41 11.83
C ASP A 46 14.68 10.99 11.30
N GLN A 47 13.63 10.41 10.69
CA GLN A 47 13.69 9.13 9.98
C GLN A 47 14.40 9.22 8.61
N LYS A 48 14.99 10.35 8.23
CA LYS A 48 15.72 10.59 6.97
C LYS A 48 14.88 10.37 5.71
N LEU A 49 13.57 10.57 5.81
CA LEU A 49 12.65 10.52 4.67
C LEU A 49 12.59 11.85 3.93
N LEU A 50 13.00 12.94 4.61
CA LEU A 50 13.05 14.32 4.13
C LEU A 50 14.35 14.97 4.56
N THR A 51 14.83 15.90 3.72
CA THR A 51 16.04 16.71 3.99
C THR A 51 15.76 18.17 3.61
N PRO A 52 14.93 18.89 4.39
CA PRO A 52 14.62 20.28 4.09
C PRO A 52 15.87 21.13 4.18
N ARG A 53 15.94 22.18 3.35
CA ARG A 53 17.00 23.18 3.45
C ARG A 53 16.88 23.94 4.77
N ARG A 54 18.00 24.48 5.25
CA ARG A 54 18.02 25.38 6.41
C ARG A 54 18.49 26.77 6.02
N THR A 55 17.89 27.78 6.62
CA THR A 55 18.38 29.18 6.51
C THR A 55 19.69 29.33 7.30
N GLN A 56 20.39 30.46 7.12
CA GLN A 56 21.54 30.82 7.96
C GLN A 56 21.20 30.84 9.47
N GLY A 57 19.94 31.17 9.81
CA GLY A 57 19.45 31.14 11.19
C GLY A 57 18.94 29.77 11.66
N GLY A 58 19.19 28.69 10.90
CA GLY A 58 18.83 27.31 11.28
C GLY A 58 17.37 26.92 11.04
N TYR A 59 16.52 27.81 10.50
CA TYR A 59 15.11 27.51 10.24
C TYR A 59 14.93 26.57 9.02
N ARG A 60 14.01 25.62 9.14
CA ARG A 60 13.67 24.66 8.07
C ARG A 60 12.88 25.32 6.96
N LEU A 61 13.29 25.10 5.73
CA LEU A 61 12.63 25.55 4.52
C LEU A 61 12.32 24.34 3.61
N TYR A 62 11.06 24.17 3.31
CA TYR A 62 10.55 23.10 2.46
C TYR A 62 10.29 23.62 1.05
N SER A 63 10.71 22.85 0.06
CA SER A 63 10.39 23.07 -1.35
C SER A 63 9.04 22.46 -1.69
N GLN A 64 8.50 22.77 -2.87
CA GLN A 64 7.31 22.10 -3.38
C GLN A 64 7.56 20.59 -3.56
N SER A 65 8.75 20.18 -3.97
CA SER A 65 9.14 18.77 -4.08
C SER A 65 9.16 18.07 -2.72
N ASP A 66 9.51 18.77 -1.64
CA ASP A 66 9.42 18.20 -0.28
C ASP A 66 7.96 17.98 0.13
N VAL A 67 7.06 18.88 -0.28
CA VAL A 67 5.60 18.71 -0.03
C VAL A 67 5.05 17.51 -0.79
N GLU A 68 5.39 17.35 -2.07
CA GLU A 68 4.97 16.20 -2.87
C GLU A 68 5.54 14.88 -2.29
N ARG A 69 6.80 14.91 -1.89
CA ARG A 69 7.43 13.76 -1.22
C ARG A 69 6.74 13.40 0.10
N LEU A 70 6.38 14.41 0.93
CA LEU A 70 5.58 14.20 2.15
C LEU A 70 4.23 13.59 1.82
N ARG A 71 3.54 14.10 0.80
CA ARG A 71 2.25 13.58 0.35
C ARG A 71 2.36 12.11 -0.04
N THR A 72 3.38 11.74 -0.80
CA THR A 72 3.66 10.36 -1.19
C THR A 72 3.92 9.48 0.04
N ILE A 73 4.77 9.91 0.97
CA ILE A 73 5.07 9.17 2.20
C ILE A 73 3.79 8.92 3.02
N LEU A 74 2.97 9.97 3.20
CA LEU A 74 1.75 9.88 3.98
C LEU A 74 0.70 8.97 3.32
N ARG A 75 0.61 9.00 1.98
CA ARG A 75 -0.25 8.08 1.23
C ARG A 75 0.21 6.63 1.38
N LEU A 76 1.50 6.36 1.20
CA LEU A 76 2.06 5.02 1.37
C LEU A 76 1.86 4.48 2.80
N GLN A 77 1.92 5.35 3.80
CA GLN A 77 1.60 4.97 5.18
C GLN A 77 0.11 4.71 5.40
N ARG A 78 -0.75 5.60 4.89
CA ARG A 78 -2.20 5.53 5.10
C ARG A 78 -2.86 4.43 4.28
N ASP A 79 -2.52 4.36 2.99
CA ASP A 79 -3.22 3.54 2.02
C ASP A 79 -2.59 2.15 1.88
N GLU A 80 -1.27 2.06 2.03
CA GLU A 80 -0.51 0.81 1.83
C GLU A 80 0.12 0.27 3.12
N PHE A 81 -0.05 0.98 4.25
CA PHE A 81 0.46 0.59 5.57
C PHE A 81 1.95 0.23 5.59
N LEU A 82 2.74 0.81 4.66
CA LEU A 82 4.16 0.51 4.56
C LEU A 82 4.94 1.04 5.76
N PRO A 83 5.83 0.23 6.33
CA PRO A 83 6.78 0.71 7.33
C PRO A 83 7.70 1.80 6.75
N LEU A 84 8.08 2.81 7.55
CA LEU A 84 8.93 3.91 7.09
C LEU A 84 10.26 3.46 6.49
N ARG A 85 10.79 2.32 6.96
CA ARG A 85 12.00 1.71 6.40
C ARG A 85 11.80 1.28 4.93
N VAL A 86 10.66 0.68 4.64
CA VAL A 86 10.29 0.24 3.29
C VAL A 86 10.05 1.46 2.40
N ILE A 87 9.29 2.45 2.87
CA ILE A 87 9.05 3.71 2.15
C ILE A 87 10.37 4.40 1.79
N ARG A 88 11.36 4.39 2.71
CA ARG A 88 12.69 4.96 2.45
C ARG A 88 13.43 4.22 1.34
N GLN A 89 13.37 2.90 1.31
CA GLN A 89 13.99 2.08 0.26
C GLN A 89 13.35 2.34 -1.10
N GLU A 90 12.03 2.38 -1.16
CA GLU A 90 11.27 2.69 -2.39
C GLU A 90 11.62 4.08 -2.95
N LEU A 91 11.61 5.10 -2.08
CA LEU A 91 11.97 6.47 -2.47
C LEU A 91 13.45 6.63 -2.86
N ALA A 92 14.35 5.79 -2.34
CA ALA A 92 15.77 5.80 -2.68
C ALA A 92 16.06 5.04 -4.00
N ALA A 93 15.23 4.04 -4.34
CA ALA A 93 15.34 3.30 -5.60
C ALA A 93 14.93 4.13 -6.84
N GLY A 94 14.57 5.40 -6.66
CA GLY A 94 14.19 6.31 -7.76
C GLY A 94 12.82 5.99 -8.35
N GLY A 95 11.97 5.30 -7.60
CA GLY A 95 10.59 5.08 -7.98
C GLY A 95 9.85 6.42 -8.01
N ASP A 96 9.72 7.01 -9.20
CA ASP A 96 8.65 7.95 -9.48
C ASP A 96 7.36 7.14 -9.38
N ILE A 97 6.74 7.17 -8.21
CA ILE A 97 5.42 6.59 -8.01
C ILE A 97 4.46 7.51 -8.73
N ASP A 98 4.18 7.18 -9.99
CA ASP A 98 3.18 7.86 -10.81
C ASP A 98 1.78 7.55 -10.21
N LEU A 99 1.30 8.48 -9.38
CA LEU A 99 -0.04 8.45 -8.79
C LEU A 99 -1.09 9.13 -9.70
N GLY A 100 -0.79 9.31 -10.98
CA GLY A 100 -1.68 9.98 -11.93
C GLY A 100 -1.72 9.29 -13.27
N GLY A 101 -2.91 8.86 -13.67
CA GLY A 101 -3.24 8.07 -14.85
C GLY A 101 -2.63 8.53 -16.16
N GLY A 102 -2.25 7.57 -16.97
CA GLY A 102 -1.96 7.71 -18.41
C GLY A 102 -0.74 6.93 -18.87
N GLY A 103 -0.97 5.69 -19.31
CA GLY A 103 -0.32 5.04 -20.45
C GLY A 103 1.20 4.91 -20.45
N ASN A 104 1.72 3.75 -20.05
CA ASN A 104 2.61 2.95 -20.91
C ASN A 104 2.79 1.55 -20.30
N ALA A 105 2.35 0.56 -21.07
CA ALA A 105 2.45 -0.84 -20.72
C ALA A 105 3.88 -1.33 -21.01
N ASP A 106 4.80 -1.22 -20.05
CA ASP A 106 6.03 -2.03 -20.05
C ASP A 106 6.95 -1.73 -18.83
N ARG A 107 6.37 -1.58 -17.64
CA ARG A 107 7.17 -1.59 -16.41
C ARG A 107 6.48 -2.45 -15.38
N ARG A 108 7.16 -3.51 -14.97
CA ARG A 108 6.79 -4.39 -13.86
C ARG A 108 6.39 -3.52 -12.66
N PRO A 109 5.13 -3.60 -12.15
CA PRO A 109 4.69 -2.73 -11.06
C PRO A 109 5.45 -3.05 -9.77
N PRO A 110 5.83 -2.04 -8.98
CA PRO A 110 6.34 -2.27 -7.64
C PRO A 110 5.25 -2.94 -6.78
N THR A 111 5.66 -3.84 -5.92
CA THR A 111 4.85 -4.76 -5.09
C THR A 111 3.69 -4.10 -4.30
N GLY A 112 3.65 -2.78 -4.20
CA GLY A 112 2.61 -2.03 -3.49
C GLY A 112 1.37 -1.66 -4.31
N ALA A 113 1.51 -1.54 -5.64
CA ALA A 113 0.38 -1.15 -6.53
C ALA A 113 -0.66 -2.27 -6.70
N VAL A 114 -0.25 -3.52 -6.47
CA VAL A 114 -1.08 -4.71 -6.65
C VAL A 114 -2.18 -4.83 -5.58
N ARG A 115 -1.99 -4.27 -4.40
CA ARG A 115 -2.91 -4.45 -3.26
C ARG A 115 -4.25 -3.70 -3.38
N ARG A 116 -4.37 -2.70 -4.25
CA ARG A 116 -5.62 -1.93 -4.42
C ARG A 116 -6.64 -2.55 -5.38
N ALA A 117 -6.18 -3.42 -6.28
CA ALA A 117 -7.03 -3.97 -7.34
C ALA A 117 -7.71 -5.29 -6.95
N ILE A 118 -7.40 -5.86 -5.78
CA ILE A 118 -7.80 -7.23 -5.41
C ILE A 118 -9.31 -7.39 -5.21
N LEU A 119 -10.03 -6.32 -4.84
CA LEU A 119 -11.48 -6.41 -4.60
C LEU A 119 -12.36 -6.21 -5.85
N VAL A 120 -11.83 -5.65 -6.94
CA VAL A 120 -12.65 -5.25 -8.11
C VAL A 120 -12.25 -5.91 -9.44
N ASN A 121 -11.02 -6.39 -9.59
CA ASN A 121 -10.57 -7.00 -10.85
C ASN A 121 -10.72 -8.52 -10.83
N THR A 122 -11.87 -8.99 -11.31
CA THR A 122 -12.14 -10.39 -11.64
C THR A 122 -11.47 -10.88 -12.94
N SER A 123 -10.52 -10.15 -13.52
CA SER A 123 -9.69 -10.62 -14.63
C SER A 123 -8.38 -11.20 -14.11
N SER A 124 -8.48 -12.20 -13.25
CA SER A 124 -7.31 -12.87 -12.69
C SER A 124 -6.76 -13.84 -13.71
N ALA A 125 -5.51 -13.66 -14.08
CA ALA A 125 -4.74 -14.76 -14.66
C ALA A 125 -4.64 -15.84 -13.56
N TYR A 126 -5.16 -17.02 -13.86
CA TYR A 126 -5.04 -18.17 -12.97
C TYR A 126 -3.69 -18.82 -13.19
N LEU A 127 -3.05 -19.20 -12.09
CA LEU A 127 -1.74 -19.78 -12.05
C LEU A 127 -1.85 -21.28 -11.71
N THR A 128 -0.98 -22.08 -12.30
CA THR A 128 -0.77 -23.48 -11.89
C THR A 128 0.07 -23.53 -10.61
N LEU A 129 0.14 -24.68 -9.98
CA LEU A 129 1.00 -24.91 -8.82
C LEU A 129 2.48 -24.62 -9.13
N GLU A 130 2.93 -25.03 -10.31
CA GLU A 130 4.30 -24.84 -10.76
C GLU A 130 4.63 -23.34 -10.90
N GLU A 131 3.73 -22.57 -11.48
CA GLU A 131 3.90 -21.11 -11.62
C GLU A 131 3.91 -20.41 -10.26
N VAL A 132 3.05 -20.82 -9.32
CA VAL A 132 3.07 -20.30 -7.95
C VAL A 132 4.39 -20.62 -7.25
N ILE A 133 4.91 -21.84 -7.39
CA ILE A 133 6.21 -22.22 -6.83
C ILE A 133 7.34 -21.36 -7.43
N GLU A 134 7.36 -21.21 -8.76
CA GLU A 134 8.37 -20.42 -9.46
C GLU A 134 8.36 -18.94 -9.03
N GLU A 135 7.17 -18.34 -8.96
CA GLU A 135 7.02 -16.92 -8.63
C GLU A 135 7.23 -16.59 -7.15
N THR A 136 6.89 -17.52 -6.24
CA THR A 136 6.97 -17.27 -4.79
C THR A 136 8.24 -17.85 -4.16
N GLY A 137 8.89 -18.82 -4.81
CA GLY A 137 9.98 -19.59 -4.24
C GLY A 137 9.56 -20.45 -3.05
N ALA A 138 8.25 -20.71 -2.88
CA ALA A 138 7.73 -21.54 -1.84
C ALA A 138 7.91 -23.03 -2.20
N ARG A 139 8.10 -23.88 -1.19
CA ARG A 139 8.13 -25.31 -1.39
C ARG A 139 6.71 -25.85 -1.55
N SER A 140 6.53 -26.91 -2.36
CA SER A 140 5.23 -27.56 -2.58
C SER A 140 4.59 -28.05 -1.28
N GLU A 141 5.38 -28.53 -0.32
CA GLU A 141 4.90 -29.00 0.98
C GLU A 141 4.24 -27.85 1.77
N LEU A 142 4.83 -26.64 1.73
CA LEU A 142 4.24 -25.48 2.39
C LEU A 142 2.89 -25.12 1.77
N ILE A 143 2.80 -25.12 0.43
CA ILE A 143 1.55 -24.82 -0.28
C ILE A 143 0.47 -25.84 0.10
N ALA A 144 0.80 -27.14 0.07
CA ALA A 144 -0.12 -28.19 0.48
C ALA A 144 -0.59 -28.04 1.95
N GLU A 145 0.29 -27.64 2.86
CA GLU A 145 -0.09 -27.33 4.24
C GLU A 145 -1.03 -26.13 4.32
N LEU A 146 -0.78 -25.05 3.54
CA LEU A 146 -1.64 -23.87 3.50
C LEU A 146 -3.04 -24.21 2.96
N GLU A 147 -3.15 -25.08 1.98
CA GLU A 147 -4.42 -25.61 1.48
C GLU A 147 -5.13 -26.45 2.55
N ASN A 148 -4.43 -27.38 3.19
CA ASN A 148 -4.99 -28.24 4.25
C ASN A 148 -5.53 -27.42 5.43
N PHE A 149 -4.94 -26.28 5.73
CA PHE A 149 -5.43 -25.37 6.77
C PHE A 149 -6.43 -24.32 6.24
N GLY A 150 -6.80 -24.37 4.96
CA GLY A 150 -7.76 -23.46 4.33
C GLY A 150 -7.26 -22.02 4.26
N ILE A 151 -5.95 -21.80 4.30
CA ILE A 151 -5.31 -20.47 4.19
C ILE A 151 -5.26 -20.05 2.73
N VAL A 152 -4.91 -20.99 1.85
CA VAL A 152 -4.99 -20.89 0.40
C VAL A 152 -6.15 -21.76 -0.06
N GLN A 153 -6.96 -21.27 -1.00
CA GLN A 153 -8.18 -21.94 -1.45
C GLN A 153 -8.27 -21.96 -2.98
N PRO A 154 -7.43 -22.77 -3.65
CA PRO A 154 -7.42 -22.81 -5.10
C PRO A 154 -8.76 -23.33 -5.66
N GLU A 155 -9.13 -22.85 -6.82
CA GLU A 155 -10.31 -23.29 -7.55
C GLU A 155 -10.00 -24.46 -8.48
N LYS A 156 -11.01 -25.27 -8.81
CA LYS A 156 -10.91 -26.24 -9.89
C LYS A 156 -11.46 -25.63 -11.17
N ARG A 157 -10.60 -25.46 -12.17
CA ARG A 157 -10.96 -24.97 -13.51
C ARG A 157 -10.50 -25.96 -14.56
N ASP A 158 -11.38 -26.35 -15.43
CA ASP A 158 -11.12 -27.34 -16.50
C ASP A 158 -10.45 -28.62 -16.00
N GLY A 159 -10.84 -29.06 -14.78
CA GLY A 159 -10.30 -30.27 -14.14
C GLY A 159 -8.92 -30.09 -13.51
N LYS A 160 -8.31 -28.90 -13.58
CA LYS A 160 -7.02 -28.58 -12.98
C LYS A 160 -7.19 -27.65 -11.76
N VAL A 161 -6.25 -27.73 -10.84
CA VAL A 161 -6.14 -26.81 -9.69
C VAL A 161 -5.57 -25.49 -10.20
N ALA A 162 -6.22 -24.37 -9.86
CA ALA A 162 -5.87 -23.04 -10.30
C ALA A 162 -5.87 -22.06 -9.12
N TYR A 163 -4.80 -21.31 -8.99
CA TYR A 163 -4.59 -20.30 -7.94
C TYR A 163 -4.83 -18.92 -8.52
N ASP A 164 -5.50 -18.05 -7.80
CA ASP A 164 -5.64 -16.66 -8.19
C ASP A 164 -4.44 -15.81 -7.71
N GLU A 165 -4.45 -14.53 -8.07
CA GLU A 165 -3.41 -13.59 -7.65
C GLU A 165 -3.35 -13.43 -6.11
N THR A 166 -4.49 -13.53 -5.43
CA THR A 166 -4.58 -13.43 -3.97
C THR A 166 -3.92 -14.64 -3.31
N ASP A 167 -4.20 -15.85 -3.82
CA ASP A 167 -3.57 -17.08 -3.35
C ASP A 167 -2.05 -17.00 -3.48
N ARG A 168 -1.54 -16.52 -4.63
CA ARG A 168 -0.10 -16.31 -4.85
C ARG A 168 0.52 -15.36 -3.81
N GLU A 169 -0.12 -14.23 -3.53
CA GLU A 169 0.39 -13.28 -2.55
C GLU A 169 0.33 -13.83 -1.12
N ILE A 170 -0.70 -14.63 -0.80
CA ILE A 170 -0.78 -15.35 0.48
C ILE A 170 0.38 -16.34 0.61
N VAL A 171 0.66 -17.15 -0.43
CA VAL A 171 1.78 -18.09 -0.45
C VAL A 171 3.11 -17.34 -0.27
N ARG A 172 3.32 -16.22 -0.96
CA ARG A 172 4.53 -15.40 -0.82
C ARG A 172 4.73 -14.92 0.62
N ALA A 173 3.70 -14.36 1.24
CA ALA A 173 3.75 -13.91 2.62
C ALA A 173 3.98 -15.06 3.61
N ALA A 174 3.33 -16.21 3.40
CA ALA A 174 3.53 -17.40 4.21
C ALA A 174 4.94 -17.97 4.09
N ASN A 175 5.53 -17.93 2.88
CA ASN A 175 6.91 -18.37 2.67
C ASN A 175 7.92 -17.47 3.40
N GLU A 176 7.71 -16.14 3.41
CA GLU A 176 8.53 -15.21 4.19
C GLU A 176 8.45 -15.51 5.71
N LEU A 177 7.25 -15.74 6.22
CA LEU A 177 7.03 -16.10 7.63
C LEU A 177 7.63 -17.46 8.00
N SER A 178 7.60 -18.42 7.07
CA SER A 178 8.19 -19.75 7.29
C SER A 178 9.71 -19.70 7.50
N ARG A 179 10.40 -18.75 6.85
CA ARG A 179 11.84 -18.54 7.00
C ARG A 179 12.26 -18.12 8.41
N VAL A 180 11.33 -17.51 9.17
CA VAL A 180 11.54 -17.12 10.57
C VAL A 180 10.85 -18.06 11.55
N GLY A 181 10.45 -19.26 11.10
CA GLY A 181 9.93 -20.32 11.94
C GLY A 181 8.40 -20.30 12.18
N VAL A 182 7.66 -19.42 11.46
CA VAL A 182 6.18 -19.40 11.55
C VAL A 182 5.61 -20.33 10.49
N GLY A 183 5.29 -21.56 10.87
CA GLY A 183 4.72 -22.57 9.97
C GLY A 183 3.24 -22.33 9.65
N ALA A 184 2.72 -23.04 8.63
CA ALA A 184 1.34 -22.92 8.16
C ALA A 184 0.29 -23.08 9.27
N ARG A 185 0.52 -23.98 10.24
CA ARG A 185 -0.37 -24.17 11.39
C ARG A 185 -0.57 -22.89 12.21
N ASN A 186 0.47 -22.08 12.38
CA ASN A 186 0.41 -20.83 13.12
C ASN A 186 -0.41 -19.77 12.38
N LEU A 187 -0.45 -19.84 11.03
CA LEU A 187 -1.18 -18.90 10.18
C LEU A 187 -2.71 -19.06 10.28
N ARG A 188 -3.21 -20.15 10.86
CA ARG A 188 -4.66 -20.34 11.11
C ARG A 188 -5.28 -19.20 11.94
N VAL A 189 -4.52 -18.58 12.83
CA VAL A 189 -5.02 -17.43 13.60
C VAL A 189 -5.39 -16.25 12.71
N PHE A 190 -4.59 -16.00 11.67
CA PHE A 190 -4.87 -14.94 10.68
C PHE A 190 -6.09 -15.31 9.83
N ARG A 191 -6.20 -16.57 9.39
CA ARG A 191 -7.37 -17.05 8.66
C ARG A 191 -8.66 -16.88 9.48
N SER A 192 -8.67 -17.32 10.72
CA SER A 192 -9.84 -17.19 11.62
C SER A 192 -10.20 -15.73 11.92
N SER A 193 -9.21 -14.82 11.95
CA SER A 193 -9.45 -13.40 12.09
C SER A 193 -10.11 -12.82 10.83
N ALA A 194 -9.56 -13.14 9.66
CA ALA A 194 -10.10 -12.69 8.38
C ALA A 194 -11.52 -13.19 8.13
N ASP A 195 -11.83 -14.45 8.50
CA ASP A 195 -13.20 -14.99 8.40
C ASP A 195 -14.20 -14.20 9.27
N ARG A 196 -13.82 -13.87 10.50
CA ARG A 196 -14.68 -13.06 11.38
C ARG A 196 -14.90 -11.65 10.85
N GLU A 197 -13.86 -11.03 10.31
CA GLU A 197 -13.93 -9.70 9.71
C GLU A 197 -14.83 -9.71 8.45
N ALA A 198 -14.67 -10.70 7.58
CA ALA A 198 -15.51 -10.88 6.39
C ALA A 198 -16.99 -11.10 6.77
N ASN A 199 -17.26 -11.94 7.75
CA ASN A 199 -18.62 -12.19 8.25
C ASN A 199 -19.26 -10.91 8.82
N LEU A 200 -18.48 -10.07 9.52
CA LEU A 200 -18.97 -8.78 10.03
C LEU A 200 -19.39 -7.85 8.87
N LEU A 201 -18.56 -7.73 7.84
CA LEU A 201 -18.84 -6.92 6.67
C LEU A 201 -20.02 -7.47 5.87
N GLU A 202 -20.12 -8.79 5.73
CA GLU A 202 -21.24 -9.46 5.09
C GLU A 202 -22.56 -9.20 5.84
N ALA A 203 -22.55 -9.26 7.16
CA ALA A 203 -23.76 -8.97 7.96
C ALA A 203 -24.27 -7.54 7.75
N LEU A 204 -23.34 -6.58 7.55
CA LEU A 204 -23.69 -5.17 7.33
C LEU A 204 -24.19 -4.90 5.90
N LEU A 205 -23.51 -5.42 4.90
CA LEU A 205 -23.71 -5.06 3.50
C LEU A 205 -24.40 -6.13 2.67
N GLY A 206 -24.53 -7.35 3.17
CA GLY A 206 -25.11 -8.48 2.45
C GLY A 206 -26.48 -8.23 1.83
N PRO A 207 -27.45 -7.58 2.52
CA PRO A 207 -28.73 -7.23 1.92
C PRO A 207 -28.61 -6.31 0.70
N SER A 208 -27.67 -5.36 0.73
CA SER A 208 -27.44 -4.41 -0.36
C SER A 208 -26.65 -5.04 -1.51
N LEU A 209 -25.68 -5.90 -1.21
CA LEU A 209 -24.89 -6.64 -2.20
C LEU A 209 -25.74 -7.63 -3.00
N ARG A 210 -26.79 -8.22 -2.37
CA ARG A 210 -27.75 -9.13 -3.02
C ARG A 210 -28.92 -8.40 -3.67
N SER A 211 -28.94 -7.06 -3.69
CA SER A 211 -30.01 -6.26 -4.29
C SER A 211 -30.07 -6.50 -5.81
N ARG A 212 -31.30 -6.56 -6.36
CA ARG A 212 -31.53 -6.60 -7.80
C ARG A 212 -31.31 -5.24 -8.48
N ASN A 213 -31.27 -4.14 -7.70
CA ASN A 213 -30.99 -2.80 -8.21
C ASN A 213 -29.47 -2.64 -8.42
N PRO A 214 -29.01 -2.40 -9.68
CA PRO A 214 -27.58 -2.28 -10.02
C PRO A 214 -26.89 -1.13 -9.28
N GLU A 215 -27.53 0.03 -9.13
CA GLU A 215 -26.95 1.18 -8.44
C GLU A 215 -26.73 0.89 -6.95
N ARG A 216 -27.73 0.31 -6.29
CA ARG A 216 -27.60 -0.09 -4.88
C ARG A 216 -26.52 -1.13 -4.66
N ARG A 217 -26.35 -2.05 -5.62
CA ARG A 217 -25.27 -3.05 -5.57
C ARG A 217 -23.91 -2.41 -5.77
N LYS A 218 -23.80 -1.43 -6.66
CA LYS A 218 -22.55 -0.67 -6.91
C LYS A 218 -22.13 0.12 -5.65
N GLU A 219 -23.06 0.88 -5.06
CA GLU A 219 -22.81 1.61 -3.80
C GLU A 219 -22.40 0.68 -2.67
N ALA A 220 -22.98 -0.52 -2.59
CA ALA A 220 -22.59 -1.52 -1.59
C ALA A 220 -21.18 -2.08 -1.83
N LEU A 221 -20.74 -2.25 -3.07
CA LEU A 221 -19.38 -2.65 -3.40
C LEU A 221 -18.37 -1.57 -3.04
N GLU A 222 -18.63 -0.31 -3.38
CA GLU A 222 -17.79 0.83 -3.00
C GLU A 222 -17.69 0.95 -1.47
N SER A 223 -18.80 0.75 -0.77
CA SER A 223 -18.83 0.73 0.70
C SER A 223 -18.05 -0.43 1.28
N LEU A 224 -18.11 -1.61 0.65
CA LEU A 224 -17.36 -2.80 1.07
C LEU A 224 -15.85 -2.55 0.99
N GLU A 225 -15.37 -1.96 -0.10
CA GLU A 225 -13.96 -1.60 -0.26
C GLU A 225 -13.49 -0.62 0.81
N SER A 226 -14.26 0.44 1.04
CA SER A 226 -13.96 1.45 2.06
C SER A 226 -13.93 0.86 3.47
N LEU A 227 -14.91 0.02 3.82
CA LEU A 227 -14.96 -0.64 5.12
C LEU A 227 -13.85 -1.67 5.29
N ALA A 228 -13.55 -2.46 4.27
CA ALA A 228 -12.43 -3.41 4.31
C ALA A 228 -11.09 -2.71 4.55
N ALA A 229 -10.85 -1.58 3.89
CA ALA A 229 -9.66 -0.75 4.12
C ALA A 229 -9.62 -0.23 5.57
N THR A 230 -10.75 0.24 6.10
CA THR A 230 -10.86 0.76 7.47
C THR A 230 -10.61 -0.34 8.52
N VAL A 231 -11.17 -1.54 8.32
CA VAL A 231 -10.97 -2.70 9.21
C VAL A 231 -9.50 -3.13 9.20
N SER A 232 -8.88 -3.21 8.01
CA SER A 232 -7.46 -3.55 7.88
C SER A 232 -6.57 -2.52 8.59
N HIS A 233 -6.91 -1.24 8.48
CA HIS A 233 -6.20 -0.16 9.18
C HIS A 233 -6.32 -0.29 10.71
N LEU A 234 -7.54 -0.49 11.21
CA LEU A 234 -7.77 -0.69 12.64
C LEU A 234 -6.96 -1.87 13.17
N LYS A 235 -6.97 -3.01 12.46
CA LYS A 235 -6.21 -4.20 12.82
C LYS A 235 -4.70 -3.93 12.88
N HIS A 236 -4.18 -3.20 11.90
CA HIS A 236 -2.77 -2.78 11.91
C HIS A 236 -2.43 -1.92 13.12
N LEU A 237 -3.27 -0.92 13.45
CA LEU A 237 -3.07 -0.06 14.62
C LEU A 237 -3.09 -0.84 15.94
N LEU A 238 -4.02 -1.79 16.07
CA LEU A 238 -4.09 -2.67 17.24
C LEU A 238 -2.82 -3.50 17.38
N LEU A 239 -2.34 -4.09 16.28
CA LEU A 239 -1.09 -4.85 16.27
C LEU A 239 0.11 -3.95 16.64
N VAL A 240 0.23 -2.77 16.05
CA VAL A 240 1.33 -1.83 16.36
C VAL A 240 1.33 -1.44 17.84
N ARG A 241 0.15 -1.17 18.40
CA ARG A 241 0.01 -0.86 19.84
C ARG A 241 0.54 -2.00 20.72
N ASP A 242 0.16 -3.23 20.37
CA ASP A 242 0.55 -4.40 21.18
C ASP A 242 2.04 -4.72 21.01
N LEU A 243 2.59 -4.54 19.80
CA LEU A 243 4.03 -4.70 19.56
C LEU A 243 4.88 -3.65 20.30
N ARG A 244 4.42 -2.39 20.38
CA ARG A 244 5.10 -1.36 21.20
C ARG A 244 5.17 -1.78 22.66
N ARG A 245 4.05 -2.26 23.22
CA ARG A 245 4.03 -2.76 24.60
C ARG A 245 4.99 -3.95 24.81
N LEU A 246 5.18 -4.81 23.83
CA LEU A 246 6.16 -5.91 23.91
C LEU A 246 7.60 -5.41 23.77
N ALA A 247 7.83 -4.30 23.07
CA ALA A 247 9.15 -3.70 22.91
C ALA A 247 9.60 -2.87 24.14
N GLY A 248 8.70 -2.63 25.12
CA GLY A 248 9.01 -1.91 26.35
C GLY A 248 8.84 -0.38 26.25
N ASP A 249 8.07 0.09 25.27
CA ASP A 249 7.68 1.51 25.12
C ASP A 249 6.33 1.80 25.79
#